data_2de815306249ea6effd861b9e82cee68
#
_entry.id   2de815306249ea6effd861b9e82cee68
#
_cell.length_a   1.000
_cell.length_b   1.000
_cell.length_c   1.000
_cell.angle_alpha   90.00
_cell.angle_beta   90.00
_cell.angle_gamma   90.00
#
_symmetry.space_group_name_H-M   'P 1'
#
loop_
_entity.id
_entity.type
_entity.pdbx_description
1 polymer ?
#
loop_
_entity_poly.entity_id
_entity_poly.type
_entity_poly.pdbx_seq_one_letter_code
_entity_poly.pdbx_strand_id
1 'polypeptide(L)'
;IRRVNERIPVAYLTNKAWFCGHEFYVDERVLVPRSPIGELINNQFAGLINHKPQHILDMCTGSGCIAIACAYAFPEAEVDAVDISPDALAVAEHNVESHGLIHHVTPIRSDLFRDLPKLQYDLIVTNPPYVDEEDMADLPEEYEHEPVLGLASGSDGLKLTRRILGNAP
;
A
#
# COMPACT_ATOMS: atom_id res chain seq x y z
N ILE A 1 -23.97 -11.99 -11.33
CA ILE A 1 -24.38 -11.13 -12.47
C ILE A 1 -23.50 -9.89 -12.56
N ARG A 2 -23.41 -9.03 -11.53
CA ARG A 2 -22.57 -7.80 -11.55
C ARG A 2 -21.11 -8.07 -11.92
N ARG A 3 -20.47 -9.11 -11.37
CA ARG A 3 -19.10 -9.51 -11.71
C ARG A 3 -18.88 -9.75 -13.21
N VAL A 4 -19.88 -10.36 -13.87
CA VAL A 4 -19.78 -10.72 -15.30
C VAL A 4 -20.15 -9.55 -16.20
N ASN A 5 -21.19 -8.81 -15.85
CA ASN A 5 -21.75 -7.75 -16.71
C ASN A 5 -21.00 -6.42 -16.57
N GLU A 6 -20.53 -6.12 -15.36
CA GLU A 6 -19.92 -4.84 -15.01
C GLU A 6 -18.41 -4.97 -14.77
N ARG A 7 -17.85 -6.18 -14.85
CA ARG A 7 -16.43 -6.48 -14.62
C ARG A 7 -15.86 -6.01 -13.28
N ILE A 8 -16.74 -5.76 -12.28
CA ILE A 8 -16.31 -5.31 -10.95
C ILE A 8 -15.43 -6.38 -10.30
N PRO A 9 -14.26 -6.04 -9.75
CA PRO A 9 -13.42 -6.96 -8.98
C PRO A 9 -14.20 -7.65 -7.86
N VAL A 10 -14.00 -8.96 -7.67
CA VAL A 10 -14.68 -9.72 -6.61
C VAL A 10 -14.38 -9.10 -5.24
N ALA A 11 -13.17 -8.62 -5.04
CA ALA A 11 -12.77 -7.95 -3.80
C ALA A 11 -13.68 -6.77 -3.44
N TYR A 12 -14.10 -5.95 -4.42
CA TYR A 12 -15.00 -4.82 -4.17
C TYR A 12 -16.45 -5.26 -3.97
N LEU A 13 -16.89 -6.35 -4.63
CA LEU A 13 -18.23 -6.89 -4.41
C LEU A 13 -18.40 -7.49 -3.01
N THR A 14 -17.33 -8.02 -2.44
CA THR A 14 -17.34 -8.65 -1.12
C THR A 14 -16.80 -7.75 -0.03
N ASN A 15 -16.16 -6.62 -0.40
CA ASN A 15 -15.37 -5.74 0.45
C ASN A 15 -14.26 -6.49 1.21
N LYS A 16 -13.67 -7.51 0.55
CA LYS A 16 -12.67 -8.38 1.15
C LYS A 16 -11.54 -8.68 0.18
N ALA A 17 -10.31 -8.54 0.67
CA ALA A 17 -9.10 -9.00 0.01
C ALA A 17 -8.20 -9.71 1.02
N TRP A 18 -7.24 -10.50 0.53
CA TRP A 18 -6.29 -11.23 1.40
C TRP A 18 -4.87 -10.83 1.04
N PHE A 19 -4.06 -10.57 2.07
CA PHE A 19 -2.64 -10.28 1.91
C PHE A 19 -1.86 -10.81 3.12
N CYS A 20 -0.75 -11.51 2.90
CA CYS A 20 0.08 -12.13 3.95
C CYS A 20 -0.73 -12.98 4.95
N GLY A 21 -1.81 -13.64 4.51
CA GLY A 21 -2.66 -14.46 5.37
C GLY A 21 -3.70 -13.70 6.19
N HIS A 22 -3.81 -12.39 6.04
CA HIS A 22 -4.78 -11.53 6.73
C HIS A 22 -5.87 -11.05 5.78
N GLU A 23 -7.10 -10.88 6.30
CA GLU A 23 -8.24 -10.32 5.57
C GLU A 23 -8.27 -8.79 5.72
N PHE A 24 -8.48 -8.06 4.63
CA PHE A 24 -8.58 -6.61 4.59
C PHE A 24 -9.89 -6.16 3.98
N TYR A 25 -10.48 -5.10 4.52
CA TYR A 25 -11.53 -4.37 3.86
C TYR A 25 -10.96 -3.61 2.65
N VAL A 26 -11.65 -3.67 1.53
CA VAL A 26 -11.32 -2.92 0.31
C VAL A 26 -12.57 -2.49 -0.42
N ASP A 27 -12.48 -1.35 -1.10
CA ASP A 27 -13.47 -0.84 -2.04
C ASP A 27 -12.78 -0.04 -3.15
N GLU A 28 -13.54 0.63 -4.00
CA GLU A 28 -13.03 1.37 -5.17
C GLU A 28 -12.09 2.54 -4.85
N ARG A 29 -11.91 2.89 -3.58
CA ARG A 29 -10.96 3.93 -3.13
C ARG A 29 -9.51 3.46 -3.09
N VAL A 30 -9.27 2.17 -3.10
CA VAL A 30 -7.94 1.57 -2.96
C VAL A 30 -7.69 0.47 -3.98
N LEU A 31 -6.42 0.29 -4.34
CA LEU A 31 -5.99 -0.84 -5.16
C LEU A 31 -6.28 -2.16 -4.41
N VAL A 32 -6.73 -3.18 -5.13
CA VAL A 32 -6.86 -4.53 -4.54
C VAL A 32 -5.48 -5.03 -4.11
N PRO A 33 -5.29 -5.44 -2.84
CA PRO A 33 -4.01 -5.93 -2.33
C PRO A 33 -3.41 -7.04 -3.19
N ARG A 34 -2.28 -6.74 -3.81
CA ARG A 34 -1.46 -7.66 -4.61
C ARG A 34 -0.06 -7.08 -4.74
N SER A 35 0.89 -7.66 -4.07
CA SER A 35 2.28 -7.20 -4.15
C SER A 35 3.24 -8.34 -3.83
N PRO A 36 4.33 -8.50 -4.59
CA PRO A 36 5.37 -9.47 -4.27
C PRO A 36 6.11 -9.13 -2.95
N ILE A 37 5.98 -7.92 -2.43
CA ILE A 37 6.51 -7.51 -1.12
C ILE A 37 6.01 -8.43 0.00
N GLY A 38 4.83 -9.04 -0.15
CA GLY A 38 4.31 -10.01 0.81
C GLY A 38 5.25 -11.18 1.09
N GLU A 39 6.00 -11.65 0.10
CA GLU A 39 7.01 -12.70 0.28
C GLU A 39 8.18 -12.21 1.13
N LEU A 40 8.62 -10.97 0.92
CA LEU A 40 9.68 -10.34 1.73
C LEU A 40 9.24 -10.15 3.17
N ILE A 41 8.00 -9.70 3.40
CA ILE A 41 7.44 -9.52 4.74
C ILE A 41 7.36 -10.87 5.46
N ASN A 42 6.85 -11.92 4.81
CA ASN A 42 6.73 -13.26 5.39
C ASN A 42 8.09 -13.86 5.78
N ASN A 43 9.16 -13.47 5.07
CA ASN A 43 10.54 -13.83 5.39
C ASN A 43 11.25 -12.78 6.24
N GLN A 44 10.52 -11.81 6.81
CA GLN A 44 11.08 -10.73 7.64
C GLN A 44 12.25 -10.00 6.98
N PHE A 45 12.20 -9.81 5.65
CA PHE A 45 13.25 -9.21 4.83
C PHE A 45 14.64 -9.85 5.04
N ALA A 46 14.68 -11.14 5.33
CA ALA A 46 15.93 -11.89 5.58
C ALA A 46 16.92 -11.70 4.41
N GLY A 47 18.15 -11.34 4.76
CA GLY A 47 19.21 -11.05 3.78
C GLY A 47 19.20 -9.62 3.21
N LEU A 48 18.17 -8.83 3.48
CA LEU A 48 18.09 -7.41 3.11
C LEU A 48 18.35 -6.48 4.29
N ILE A 49 17.90 -6.86 5.49
CA ILE A 49 18.15 -6.11 6.72
C ILE A 49 18.98 -6.95 7.69
N ASN A 50 19.82 -6.28 8.50
CA ASN A 50 20.75 -6.92 9.45
C ASN A 50 20.25 -6.88 10.90
N HIS A 51 19.16 -6.15 11.16
CA HIS A 51 18.56 -5.98 12.47
C HIS A 51 17.04 -5.87 12.33
N LYS A 52 16.32 -6.07 13.43
CA LYS A 52 14.88 -5.86 13.44
C LYS A 52 14.59 -4.36 13.38
N PRO A 53 13.77 -3.89 12.44
CA PRO A 53 13.42 -2.49 12.35
C PRO A 53 12.57 -2.07 13.56
N GLN A 54 12.78 -0.84 14.04
CA GLN A 54 11.96 -0.20 15.06
C GLN A 54 10.97 0.78 14.43
N HIS A 55 11.36 1.42 13.32
CA HIS A 55 10.53 2.36 12.58
C HIS A 55 10.46 1.95 11.11
N ILE A 56 9.25 1.67 10.65
CA ILE A 56 8.97 1.24 9.27
C ILE A 56 8.09 2.30 8.60
N LEU A 57 8.40 2.61 7.36
CA LEU A 57 7.58 3.47 6.51
C LEU A 57 6.99 2.63 5.37
N ASP A 58 5.65 2.58 5.29
CA ASP A 58 4.93 2.09 4.12
C ASP A 58 4.45 3.28 3.28
N MET A 59 5.12 3.50 2.16
CA MET A 59 4.84 4.62 1.24
C MET A 59 3.87 4.19 0.15
N CYS A 60 2.84 4.99 -0.11
CA CYS A 60 1.70 4.66 -0.99
C CYS A 60 0.91 3.47 -0.45
N THR A 61 0.49 3.59 0.80
CA THR A 61 -0.05 2.49 1.60
C THR A 61 -1.39 1.93 1.10
N GLY A 62 -2.19 2.74 0.39
CA GLY A 62 -3.50 2.35 -0.12
C GLY A 62 -4.42 1.84 0.99
N SER A 63 -4.75 0.56 0.99
CA SER A 63 -5.59 -0.08 2.01
C SER A 63 -4.89 -0.30 3.36
N GLY A 64 -3.59 0.02 3.49
CA GLY A 64 -2.80 -0.27 4.67
C GLY A 64 -2.29 -1.71 4.77
N CYS A 65 -2.50 -2.53 3.75
CA CYS A 65 -2.21 -3.97 3.84
C CYS A 65 -0.73 -4.28 4.05
N ILE A 66 0.19 -3.53 3.43
CA ILE A 66 1.63 -3.70 3.61
C ILE A 66 2.04 -3.24 5.01
N ALA A 67 1.59 -2.05 5.45
CA ALA A 67 1.87 -1.52 6.79
C ALA A 67 1.42 -2.49 7.89
N ILE A 68 0.18 -2.98 7.81
CA ILE A 68 -0.39 -3.92 8.77
C ILE A 68 0.37 -5.26 8.75
N ALA A 69 0.70 -5.79 7.58
CA ALA A 69 1.49 -7.01 7.46
C ALA A 69 2.91 -6.84 8.07
N CYS A 70 3.54 -5.66 7.88
CA CYS A 70 4.81 -5.33 8.53
C CYS A 70 4.67 -5.29 10.06
N ALA A 71 3.59 -4.69 10.60
CA ALA A 71 3.35 -4.68 12.04
C ALA A 71 3.18 -6.08 12.63
N TYR A 72 2.53 -7.00 11.92
CA TYR A 72 2.47 -8.41 12.34
C TYR A 72 3.84 -9.11 12.28
N ALA A 73 4.65 -8.83 11.24
CA ALA A 73 5.99 -9.42 11.11
C ALA A 73 6.99 -8.86 12.13
N PHE A 74 6.80 -7.62 12.57
CA PHE A 74 7.66 -6.89 13.51
C PHE A 74 6.83 -6.24 14.62
N PRO A 75 6.33 -7.03 15.61
CA PRO A 75 5.40 -6.53 16.64
C PRO A 75 5.93 -5.42 17.55
N GLU A 76 7.26 -5.23 17.59
CA GLU A 76 7.90 -4.17 18.37
C GLU A 76 8.11 -2.88 17.55
N ALA A 77 7.81 -2.91 16.24
CA ALA A 77 8.01 -1.75 15.37
C ALA A 77 6.80 -0.82 15.37
N GLU A 78 7.07 0.47 15.21
CA GLU A 78 6.09 1.47 14.82
C GLU A 78 6.09 1.60 13.30
N VAL A 79 4.92 1.65 12.68
CA VAL A 79 4.76 1.70 11.23
C VAL A 79 3.98 2.94 10.83
N ASP A 80 4.59 3.82 10.05
CA ASP A 80 3.90 4.93 9.41
C ASP A 80 3.35 4.49 8.05
N ALA A 81 2.03 4.58 7.88
CA ALA A 81 1.31 4.20 6.67
C ALA A 81 0.92 5.46 5.88
N VAL A 82 1.64 5.74 4.80
CA VAL A 82 1.60 7.04 4.13
C VAL A 82 0.89 6.96 2.79
N ASP A 83 -0.08 7.86 2.59
CA ASP A 83 -0.72 8.06 1.30
C ASP A 83 -1.05 9.55 1.07
N ILE A 84 -1.16 9.94 -0.19
CA ILE A 84 -1.60 11.28 -0.58
C ILE A 84 -3.13 11.37 -0.57
N SER A 85 -3.82 10.25 -0.81
CA SER A 85 -5.27 10.15 -0.92
C SER A 85 -5.92 10.05 0.46
N PRO A 86 -6.76 11.00 0.85
CA PRO A 86 -7.52 10.90 2.09
C PRO A 86 -8.54 9.75 2.06
N ASP A 87 -9.04 9.39 0.87
CA ASP A 87 -9.99 8.29 0.69
C ASP A 87 -9.32 6.93 0.92
N ALA A 88 -8.08 6.76 0.42
CA ALA A 88 -7.27 5.58 0.70
C ALA A 88 -6.94 5.46 2.19
N LEU A 89 -6.54 6.58 2.83
CA LEU A 89 -6.26 6.60 4.26
C LEU A 89 -7.47 6.24 5.11
N ALA A 90 -8.68 6.63 4.72
CA ALA A 90 -9.89 6.22 5.43
C ALA A 90 -10.11 4.70 5.39
N VAL A 91 -9.72 4.04 4.29
CA VAL A 91 -9.71 2.56 4.20
C VAL A 91 -8.59 1.97 5.07
N ALA A 92 -7.40 2.55 5.03
CA ALA A 92 -6.27 2.12 5.87
C ALA A 92 -6.59 2.23 7.36
N GLU A 93 -7.17 3.35 7.81
CA GLU A 93 -7.65 3.56 9.19
C GLU A 93 -8.64 2.47 9.62
N HIS A 94 -9.66 2.21 8.79
CA HIS A 94 -10.62 1.14 9.04
C HIS A 94 -9.94 -0.22 9.22
N ASN A 95 -8.96 -0.55 8.37
CA ASN A 95 -8.21 -1.80 8.48
C ASN A 95 -7.33 -1.82 9.75
N VAL A 96 -6.63 -0.73 10.08
CA VAL A 96 -5.81 -0.62 11.30
C VAL A 96 -6.67 -0.85 12.54
N GLU A 97 -7.85 -0.23 12.62
CA GLU A 97 -8.81 -0.44 13.70
C GLU A 97 -9.30 -1.88 13.78
N SER A 98 -9.70 -2.46 12.64
CA SER A 98 -10.23 -3.82 12.54
C SER A 98 -9.20 -4.88 12.96
N HIS A 99 -7.91 -4.60 12.74
CA HIS A 99 -6.80 -5.46 13.16
C HIS A 99 -6.31 -5.17 14.59
N GLY A 100 -6.86 -4.15 15.28
CA GLY A 100 -6.45 -3.77 16.64
C GLY A 100 -5.05 -3.17 16.72
N LEU A 101 -4.54 -2.57 15.63
CA LEU A 101 -3.17 -2.08 15.50
C LEU A 101 -3.03 -0.54 15.62
N ILE A 102 -4.01 0.13 16.22
CA ILE A 102 -4.05 1.60 16.38
C ILE A 102 -2.85 2.20 17.14
N HIS A 103 -2.12 1.40 17.89
CA HIS A 103 -0.92 1.81 18.62
C HIS A 103 0.39 1.42 17.93
N HIS A 104 0.30 0.74 16.78
CA HIS A 104 1.46 0.23 16.02
C HIS A 104 1.51 0.79 14.60
N VAL A 105 0.37 1.12 14.00
CA VAL A 105 0.28 1.62 12.64
C VAL A 105 -0.40 2.99 12.66
N THR A 106 0.30 3.99 12.13
CA THR A 106 -0.17 5.38 12.08
C THR A 106 -0.41 5.79 10.62
N PRO A 107 -1.66 5.91 10.17
CA PRO A 107 -1.97 6.48 8.87
C PRO A 107 -1.61 7.97 8.81
N ILE A 108 -0.86 8.38 7.78
CA ILE A 108 -0.36 9.76 7.62
C ILE A 108 -0.66 10.25 6.20
N ARG A 109 -1.31 11.41 6.09
CA ARG A 109 -1.47 12.07 4.79
C ARG A 109 -0.22 12.86 4.43
N SER A 110 0.45 12.46 3.34
CA SER A 110 1.62 13.17 2.83
C SER A 110 1.83 12.96 1.33
N ASP A 111 2.36 13.96 0.63
CA ASP A 111 2.95 13.78 -0.70
C ASP A 111 4.37 13.25 -0.53
N LEU A 112 4.50 11.93 -0.49
CA LEU A 112 5.74 11.21 -0.19
C LEU A 112 6.31 11.65 1.17
N PHE A 113 7.56 12.10 1.23
CA PHE A 113 8.28 12.47 2.46
C PHE A 113 7.93 13.86 3.01
N ARG A 114 7.08 14.63 2.33
CA ARG A 114 6.93 16.08 2.56
C ARG A 114 6.44 16.44 3.94
N ASP A 115 5.44 15.73 4.43
CA ASP A 115 4.73 16.06 5.67
C ASP A 115 4.96 14.99 6.76
N LEU A 116 6.02 14.19 6.60
CA LEU A 116 6.39 13.15 7.55
C LEU A 116 7.04 13.73 8.82
N PRO A 117 6.92 13.03 9.95
CA PRO A 117 7.69 13.36 11.14
C PRO A 117 9.20 13.29 10.85
N LYS A 118 9.99 14.09 11.55
CA LYS A 118 11.46 14.06 11.47
C LYS A 118 11.98 12.83 12.21
N LEU A 119 11.81 11.68 11.61
CA LEU A 119 12.19 10.37 12.13
C LEU A 119 13.09 9.67 11.10
N GLN A 120 14.04 8.87 11.57
CA GLN A 120 14.79 7.97 10.72
C GLN A 120 14.07 6.62 10.68
N TYR A 121 13.78 6.15 9.48
CA TYR A 121 13.19 4.84 9.27
C TYR A 121 14.27 3.80 9.03
N ASP A 122 14.16 2.67 9.70
CA ASP A 122 15.05 1.51 9.52
C ASP A 122 14.72 0.75 8.24
N LEU A 123 13.46 0.82 7.81
CA LEU A 123 12.94 0.15 6.63
C LEU A 123 11.89 1.02 5.94
N ILE A 124 12.07 1.25 4.65
CA ILE A 124 11.06 1.88 3.79
C ILE A 124 10.58 0.82 2.80
N VAL A 125 9.29 0.55 2.81
CA VAL A 125 8.61 -0.31 1.85
C VAL A 125 7.65 0.52 1.00
N THR A 126 7.49 0.16 -0.25
CA THR A 126 6.55 0.87 -1.13
C THR A 126 6.11 0.00 -2.30
N ASN A 127 4.83 0.06 -2.61
CA ASN A 127 4.27 -0.44 -3.87
C ASN A 127 3.61 0.74 -4.59
N PRO A 128 4.41 1.65 -5.16
CA PRO A 128 3.89 2.87 -5.77
C PRO A 128 3.18 2.55 -7.09
N PRO A 129 2.35 3.45 -7.61
CA PRO A 129 1.89 3.39 -8.99
C PRO A 129 3.06 3.24 -9.96
N TYR A 130 2.95 2.32 -10.94
CA TYR A 130 4.02 2.02 -11.89
C TYR A 130 3.51 1.74 -13.32
N VAL A 131 2.22 1.91 -13.58
CA VAL A 131 1.66 1.71 -14.92
C VAL A 131 1.93 2.96 -15.75
N ASP A 132 2.51 2.78 -16.93
CA ASP A 132 2.76 3.87 -17.87
C ASP A 132 1.51 4.24 -18.69
N GLU A 133 1.61 5.29 -19.50
CA GLU A 133 0.48 5.80 -20.28
C GLU A 133 0.02 4.82 -21.38
N GLU A 134 0.93 4.01 -21.95
CA GLU A 134 0.63 3.03 -22.99
C GLU A 134 -0.09 1.83 -22.38
N ASP A 135 0.45 1.27 -21.31
CA ASP A 135 -0.15 0.15 -20.59
C ASP A 135 -1.50 0.52 -19.93
N MET A 136 -1.66 1.79 -19.50
CA MET A 136 -2.95 2.27 -18.96
C MET A 136 -4.09 2.17 -19.98
N ALA A 137 -3.78 2.34 -21.28
CA ALA A 137 -4.79 2.26 -22.36
C ALA A 137 -5.21 0.80 -22.66
N ASP A 138 -4.36 -0.17 -22.32
CA ASP A 138 -4.55 -1.59 -22.63
C ASP A 138 -4.93 -2.44 -21.39
N LEU A 139 -5.19 -1.79 -20.25
CA LEU A 139 -5.61 -2.50 -19.03
C LEU A 139 -6.96 -3.22 -19.23
N PRO A 140 -7.13 -4.42 -18.67
CA PRO A 140 -8.43 -5.09 -18.61
C PRO A 140 -9.52 -4.24 -17.95
N GLU A 141 -10.77 -4.39 -18.39
CA GLU A 141 -11.93 -3.63 -17.88
C GLU A 141 -12.06 -3.63 -16.35
N GLU A 142 -11.60 -4.68 -15.68
CA GLU A 142 -11.60 -4.77 -14.21
C GLU A 142 -10.81 -3.66 -13.54
N TYR A 143 -9.75 -3.15 -14.18
CA TYR A 143 -8.91 -2.07 -13.66
C TYR A 143 -9.57 -0.68 -13.76
N GLU A 144 -10.63 -0.53 -14.59
CA GLU A 144 -11.40 0.71 -14.65
C GLU A 144 -12.12 1.03 -13.32
N HIS A 145 -12.31 0.03 -12.49
CA HIS A 145 -12.88 0.16 -11.15
C HIS A 145 -11.85 0.51 -10.08
N GLU A 146 -10.56 0.41 -10.38
CA GLU A 146 -9.50 0.73 -9.45
C GLU A 146 -9.09 2.21 -9.59
N PRO A 147 -8.64 2.87 -8.50
CA PRO A 147 -8.30 4.29 -8.56
C PRO A 147 -7.09 4.53 -9.47
N VAL A 148 -7.24 5.40 -10.47
CA VAL A 148 -6.16 5.77 -11.40
C VAL A 148 -4.91 6.26 -10.67
N LEU A 149 -5.10 6.95 -9.54
CA LEU A 149 -4.01 7.41 -8.67
C LEU A 149 -3.15 6.26 -8.13
N GLY A 150 -3.72 5.06 -7.97
CA GLY A 150 -3.01 3.86 -7.54
C GLY A 150 -2.29 3.10 -8.66
N LEU A 151 -2.54 3.45 -9.92
CA LEU A 151 -2.01 2.74 -11.10
C LEU A 151 -1.02 3.59 -11.89
N ALA A 152 -1.40 4.79 -12.31
CA ALA A 152 -0.67 5.58 -13.30
C ALA A 152 0.56 6.30 -12.71
N SER A 153 1.70 6.20 -13.41
CA SER A 153 2.97 6.85 -13.01
C SER A 153 3.73 7.49 -14.18
N GLY A 154 3.03 8.28 -14.99
CA GLY A 154 3.60 9.02 -16.12
C GLY A 154 3.91 8.17 -17.33
N SER A 155 4.68 8.73 -18.28
CA SER A 155 4.91 8.13 -19.59
C SER A 155 5.74 6.86 -19.60
N ASP A 156 6.47 6.55 -18.53
CA ASP A 156 7.34 5.38 -18.42
C ASP A 156 7.14 4.58 -17.12
N GLY A 157 6.04 4.85 -16.40
CA GLY A 157 5.71 4.18 -15.14
C GLY A 157 6.65 4.47 -13.96
N LEU A 158 7.73 5.22 -14.15
CA LEU A 158 8.80 5.42 -13.14
C LEU A 158 8.79 6.79 -12.46
N LYS A 159 7.84 7.66 -12.79
CA LYS A 159 7.80 9.04 -12.28
C LYS A 159 7.81 9.09 -10.75
N LEU A 160 6.96 8.29 -10.10
CA LEU A 160 6.86 8.29 -8.64
C LEU A 160 8.05 7.58 -8.00
N THR A 161 8.48 6.46 -8.55
CA THR A 161 9.68 5.73 -8.09
C THR A 161 10.92 6.61 -8.06
N ARG A 162 11.15 7.42 -9.11
CA ARG A 162 12.28 8.39 -9.14
C ARG A 162 12.16 9.44 -8.05
N ARG A 163 10.94 9.94 -7.78
CA ARG A 163 10.70 10.89 -6.68
C ARG A 163 10.99 10.25 -5.31
N ILE A 164 10.58 9.02 -5.10
CA ILE A 164 10.84 8.29 -3.86
C ILE A 164 12.35 8.11 -3.67
N LEU A 165 13.04 7.52 -4.64
CA LEU A 165 14.48 7.26 -4.55
C LEU A 165 15.33 8.54 -4.44
N GLY A 166 14.91 9.62 -5.10
CA GLY A 166 15.61 10.90 -5.05
C GLY A 166 15.42 11.70 -3.76
N ASN A 167 14.44 11.34 -2.93
CA ASN A 167 14.14 12.02 -1.67
C ASN A 167 14.25 11.11 -0.44
N ALA A 168 14.53 9.82 -0.64
CA ALA A 168 14.82 8.92 0.46
C ALA A 168 16.08 9.41 1.21
N PRO A 169 16.05 9.42 2.55
CA PRO A 169 17.16 9.89 3.38
C PRO A 169 18.42 9.02 3.30
#